data_fb605b07ae6f74a20dbc280762e45288
#
_entry.id   fb605b07ae6f74a20dbc280762e45288
#
_cell.length_a   1.000
_cell.length_b   1.000
_cell.length_c   1.000
_cell.angle_alpha   90.00
_cell.angle_beta   90.00
_cell.angle_gamma   90.00
#
_symmetry.space_group_name_H-M   'P 1'
#
loop_
_entity.id
_entity.type
_entity.pdbx_description
1 polymer ?
#
loop_
_entity_poly.entity_id
_entity_poly.type
_entity_poly.pdbx_seq_one_letter_code
_entity_poly.pdbx_strand_id
1 'polypeptide(L)'
;TIFLDYQDVDGVWEKQNEVKFSFNSDKESITDISLLLRTDSSYPFSNIYVITSIKNNDRVVFDTINYSFKDSDNKWYNFKSSRINNSKIIIKEKFKILPGKFEFRAKHAIRYLDSITPQIKLDGILDVGLMVENSIK
;
A
#
# COMPACT_ATOMS: atom_id res chain seq x y z
N THR A 1 -3.63 -11.97 -12.73
CA THR A 1 -2.95 -10.75 -12.26
C THR A 1 -2.66 -9.84 -13.44
N ILE A 2 -3.12 -8.59 -13.35
CA ILE A 2 -2.90 -7.60 -14.41
C ILE A 2 -1.54 -6.92 -14.21
N PHE A 3 -1.20 -6.62 -12.97
CA PHE A 3 0.04 -5.93 -12.64
C PHE A 3 0.49 -6.35 -11.24
N LEU A 4 1.77 -6.60 -11.09
CA LEU A 4 2.39 -6.88 -9.80
C LEU A 4 3.83 -6.39 -9.84
N ASP A 5 4.17 -5.48 -8.95
CA ASP A 5 5.54 -4.99 -8.85
C ASP A 5 5.81 -4.50 -7.44
N TYR A 6 7.07 -4.47 -7.07
CA TYR A 6 7.55 -3.99 -5.77
C TYR A 6 8.63 -2.96 -5.98
N GLN A 7 8.69 -1.99 -5.05
CA GLN A 7 9.84 -1.10 -4.94
C GLN A 7 10.51 -1.31 -3.60
N ASP A 8 11.80 -1.51 -3.62
CA ASP A 8 12.62 -1.67 -2.44
C ASP A 8 12.84 -0.29 -1.82
N VAL A 9 12.52 -0.14 -0.54
CA VAL A 9 12.76 1.11 0.19
C VAL A 9 13.87 0.95 1.22
N ASP A 10 14.66 -0.12 1.10
CA ASP A 10 15.86 -0.38 1.89
C ASP A 10 15.63 -0.43 3.41
N GLY A 11 14.48 -0.95 3.81
CA GLY A 11 14.15 -1.11 5.23
C GLY A 11 13.69 0.15 5.92
N VAL A 12 13.63 1.28 5.22
CA VAL A 12 13.16 2.55 5.77
C VAL A 12 12.31 3.26 4.72
N TRP A 13 11.05 3.48 5.02
CA TRP A 13 10.20 4.24 4.13
C TRP A 13 10.14 5.68 4.61
N GLU A 14 10.80 6.58 3.89
CA GLU A 14 10.83 7.98 4.25
C GLU A 14 9.56 8.69 3.79
N LYS A 15 9.14 9.68 4.57
CA LYS A 15 7.92 10.44 4.28
C LYS A 15 7.95 11.09 2.91
N GLN A 16 9.12 11.50 2.47
CA GLN A 16 9.29 12.17 1.17
C GLN A 16 9.33 11.19 0.01
N ASN A 17 9.41 9.90 0.28
CA ASN A 17 9.52 8.88 -0.75
C ASN A 17 8.12 8.41 -1.15
N GLU A 18 7.54 9.09 -2.12
CA GLU A 18 6.27 8.66 -2.68
C GLU A 18 6.54 7.53 -3.67
N VAL A 19 6.01 6.35 -3.36
CA VAL A 19 6.17 5.18 -4.21
C VAL A 19 5.20 5.29 -5.37
N LYS A 20 5.68 5.03 -6.58
CA LYS A 20 4.88 5.21 -7.79
C LYS A 20 4.99 3.99 -8.70
N PHE A 21 3.83 3.56 -9.19
CA PHE A 21 3.73 2.48 -10.18
C PHE A 21 2.86 2.95 -11.32
N SER A 22 3.20 2.55 -12.53
CA SER A 22 2.39 2.88 -13.69
C SER A 22 2.43 1.78 -14.74
N PHE A 23 1.33 1.66 -15.48
CA PHE A 23 1.26 0.75 -16.62
C PHE A 23 0.17 1.25 -17.58
N ASN A 24 0.18 0.72 -18.79
CA ASN A 24 -0.86 1.01 -19.77
C ASN A 24 -1.83 -0.16 -19.84
N SER A 25 -3.12 0.15 -19.76
CA SER A 25 -4.17 -0.84 -19.88
C SER A 25 -4.68 -0.87 -21.32
N ASP A 26 -4.73 -2.09 -21.90
CA ASP A 26 -5.19 -2.26 -23.28
C ASP A 26 -6.70 -2.29 -23.40
N LYS A 27 -7.37 -2.61 -22.31
CA LYS A 27 -8.83 -2.80 -22.32
C LYS A 27 -9.44 -2.39 -21.00
N GLU A 28 -10.75 -2.18 -21.01
CA GLU A 28 -11.49 -1.94 -19.78
C GLU A 28 -11.52 -3.21 -18.94
N SER A 29 -11.29 -3.05 -17.64
CA SER A 29 -11.26 -4.19 -16.70
C SER A 29 -11.86 -3.77 -15.36
N ILE A 30 -12.54 -4.71 -14.71
CA ILE A 30 -13.00 -4.53 -13.34
C ILE A 30 -11.98 -5.20 -12.43
N THR A 31 -11.39 -4.45 -11.52
CA THR A 31 -10.19 -4.89 -10.80
C THR A 31 -10.28 -4.71 -9.31
N ASP A 32 -9.47 -5.48 -8.60
CA ASP A 32 -9.16 -5.26 -7.19
C ASP A 32 -7.74 -4.73 -7.11
N ILE A 33 -7.57 -3.62 -6.39
CA ILE A 33 -6.29 -2.94 -6.27
C ILE A 33 -5.83 -3.03 -4.83
N SER A 34 -4.63 -3.56 -4.62
CA SER A 34 -4.07 -3.77 -3.29
C SER A 34 -2.66 -3.21 -3.19
N LEU A 35 -2.38 -2.63 -2.04
CA LEU A 35 -1.02 -2.23 -1.67
C LEU A 35 -0.38 -3.38 -0.92
N LEU A 36 0.83 -3.74 -1.28
CA LEU A 36 1.56 -4.82 -0.64
C LEU A 36 2.69 -4.23 0.17
N LEU A 37 2.83 -4.72 1.41
CA LEU A 37 3.91 -4.29 2.29
C LEU A 37 4.69 -5.50 2.77
N ARG A 38 6.01 -5.40 2.69
CA ARG A 38 6.90 -6.37 3.34
C ARG A 38 7.56 -5.64 4.49
N THR A 39 7.35 -6.15 5.69
CA THR A 39 7.87 -5.51 6.91
C THR A 39 8.68 -6.50 7.71
N ASP A 40 9.60 -5.98 8.52
CA ASP A 40 10.34 -6.82 9.46
C ASP A 40 10.00 -6.43 10.90
N SER A 41 10.67 -7.08 11.86
CA SER A 41 10.38 -6.88 13.26
C SER A 41 10.79 -5.53 13.81
N SER A 42 11.51 -4.72 13.04
CA SER A 42 11.90 -3.39 13.49
C SER A 42 10.81 -2.33 13.29
N TYR A 43 9.72 -2.68 12.59
CA TYR A 43 8.61 -1.75 12.45
C TYR A 43 7.93 -1.55 13.80
N PRO A 44 7.91 -0.30 14.33
CA PRO A 44 7.56 -0.08 15.72
C PRO A 44 6.07 0.12 16.01
N PHE A 45 5.23 0.19 14.97
CA PHE A 45 3.81 0.50 15.16
C PHE A 45 2.93 -0.71 14.86
N SER A 46 1.72 -0.72 15.43
CA SER A 46 0.75 -1.79 15.15
C SER A 46 -0.16 -1.46 13.96
N ASN A 47 0.00 -0.26 13.39
CA ASN A 47 -0.80 0.17 12.25
C ASN A 47 0.06 1.02 11.32
N ILE A 48 -0.49 1.31 10.15
CA ILE A 48 0.12 2.23 9.21
C ILE A 48 -0.98 3.08 8.55
N TYR A 49 -0.73 4.38 8.42
CA TYR A 49 -1.57 5.28 7.63
C TYR A 49 -0.93 5.47 6.28
N VAL A 50 -1.70 5.23 5.23
CA VAL A 50 -1.20 5.36 3.87
C VAL A 50 -2.15 6.27 3.11
N ILE A 51 -1.57 7.23 2.39
CA ILE A 51 -2.32 8.09 1.48
C ILE A 51 -2.01 7.61 0.07
N THR A 52 -3.05 7.27 -0.68
CA THR A 52 -2.90 6.75 -2.02
C THR A 52 -3.60 7.62 -3.03
N SER A 53 -3.10 7.62 -4.26
CA SER A 53 -3.79 8.22 -5.38
C SER A 53 -3.75 7.28 -6.57
N ILE A 54 -4.87 7.24 -7.29
CA ILE A 54 -5.01 6.47 -8.52
C ILE A 54 -5.38 7.47 -9.61
N LYS A 55 -4.60 7.46 -10.68
CA LYS A 55 -4.90 8.26 -11.87
C LYS A 55 -5.05 7.33 -13.04
N ASN A 56 -6.22 7.38 -13.67
CA ASN A 56 -6.50 6.60 -14.87
C ASN A 56 -7.05 7.57 -15.92
N ASN A 57 -6.19 7.90 -16.87
CA ASN A 57 -6.45 8.97 -17.84
C ASN A 57 -6.68 10.30 -17.08
N ASP A 58 -7.85 10.91 -17.17
CA ASP A 58 -8.14 12.18 -16.49
C ASP A 58 -8.80 12.02 -15.13
N ARG A 59 -9.12 10.79 -14.75
CA ARG A 59 -9.77 10.52 -13.47
C ARG A 59 -8.73 10.33 -12.37
N VAL A 60 -8.89 11.04 -11.25
CA VAL A 60 -7.99 10.94 -10.11
C VAL A 60 -8.82 10.64 -8.85
N VAL A 61 -8.39 9.65 -8.09
CA VAL A 61 -9.05 9.23 -6.85
C VAL A 61 -8.03 9.20 -5.73
N PHE A 62 -8.33 9.85 -4.61
CA PHE A 62 -7.47 9.83 -3.43
C PHE A 62 -8.13 9.04 -2.31
N ASP A 63 -7.33 8.30 -1.55
CA ASP A 63 -7.79 7.58 -0.37
C ASP A 63 -6.77 7.70 0.75
N THR A 64 -7.27 7.68 1.98
CA THR A 64 -6.44 7.57 3.17
C THR A 64 -6.88 6.31 3.90
N ILE A 65 -5.92 5.44 4.20
CA ILE A 65 -6.21 4.14 4.78
C ILE A 65 -5.40 3.96 6.04
N ASN A 66 -6.08 3.54 7.11
CA ASN A 66 -5.43 3.13 8.34
C ASN A 66 -5.52 1.61 8.40
N TYR A 67 -4.41 0.94 8.19
CA TYR A 67 -4.36 -0.52 8.21
C TYR A 67 -3.77 -0.99 9.53
N SER A 68 -4.46 -1.92 10.18
CA SER A 68 -3.98 -2.53 11.43
C SER A 68 -3.29 -3.86 11.13
N PHE A 69 -2.11 -4.06 11.70
CA PHE A 69 -1.39 -5.33 11.60
C PHE A 69 -1.88 -6.34 12.63
N LYS A 70 -2.79 -5.94 13.53
CA LYS A 70 -3.30 -6.80 14.60
C LYS A 70 -4.77 -7.13 14.35
N ASP A 71 -5.16 -8.34 14.74
CA ASP A 71 -6.56 -8.75 14.69
C ASP A 71 -7.35 -8.20 15.89
N SER A 72 -8.64 -8.55 15.96
CA SER A 72 -9.52 -8.06 17.03
C SER A 72 -9.10 -8.54 18.42
N ASP A 73 -8.30 -9.61 18.49
CA ASP A 73 -7.76 -10.13 19.75
C ASP A 73 -6.39 -9.54 20.04
N ASN A 74 -5.99 -8.51 19.35
CA ASN A 74 -4.72 -7.82 19.50
C ASN A 74 -3.52 -8.68 19.11
N LYS A 75 -3.73 -9.63 18.21
CA LYS A 75 -2.67 -10.47 17.65
C LYS A 75 -2.29 -9.93 16.28
N TRP A 76 -1.02 -10.05 15.91
CA TRP A 76 -0.54 -9.58 14.62
C TRP A 76 -1.05 -10.49 13.51
N TYR A 77 -1.61 -9.86 12.47
CA TYR A 77 -1.95 -10.59 11.24
C TYR A 77 -0.68 -11.12 10.60
N ASN A 78 -0.77 -12.31 10.05
CA ASN A 78 0.33 -12.94 9.34
C ASN A 78 1.60 -13.06 10.17
N PHE A 79 1.47 -12.95 11.49
CA PHE A 79 2.62 -13.14 12.38
C PHE A 79 3.04 -14.58 12.34
N LYS A 80 4.30 -14.79 12.04
CA LYS A 80 4.92 -16.11 12.04
C LYS A 80 6.27 -15.98 12.70
N SER A 81 6.92 -17.12 12.94
CA SER A 81 8.28 -17.11 13.45
C SER A 81 9.27 -16.46 12.46
N SER A 82 8.86 -16.25 11.23
CA SER A 82 9.63 -15.54 10.23
C SER A 82 9.82 -14.07 10.63
N ARG A 83 10.96 -13.52 10.26
CA ARG A 83 11.25 -12.11 10.51
C ARG A 83 10.55 -11.17 9.56
N ILE A 84 10.03 -11.69 8.46
CA ILE A 84 9.41 -10.87 7.41
C ILE A 84 7.94 -11.20 7.32
N ASN A 85 7.12 -10.15 7.40
CA ASN A 85 5.69 -10.27 7.24
C ASN A 85 5.28 -9.65 5.90
N ASN A 86 4.36 -10.32 5.21
CA ASN A 86 3.77 -9.82 3.98
C ASN A 86 2.32 -9.44 4.28
N SER A 87 1.97 -8.21 3.96
CA SER A 87 0.62 -7.70 4.18
C SER A 87 0.00 -7.24 2.88
N LYS A 88 -1.28 -7.50 2.73
CA LYS A 88 -2.05 -7.09 1.55
C LYS A 88 -3.16 -6.16 2.02
N ILE A 89 -3.07 -4.90 1.61
CA ILE A 89 -4.01 -3.87 2.01
C ILE A 89 -4.90 -3.57 0.81
N ILE A 90 -6.20 -3.87 0.92
CA ILE A 90 -7.13 -3.63 -0.18
C ILE A 90 -7.43 -2.15 -0.26
N ILE A 91 -7.08 -1.54 -1.38
CA ILE A 91 -7.33 -0.12 -1.63
C ILE A 91 -8.69 0.07 -2.29
N LYS A 92 -8.97 -0.70 -3.33
CA LYS A 92 -10.23 -0.64 -4.06
C LYS A 92 -10.66 -2.03 -4.46
N GLU A 93 -11.96 -2.30 -4.36
CA GLU A 93 -12.58 -3.50 -4.88
C GLU A 93 -13.47 -3.13 -6.04
N LYS A 94 -13.47 -3.96 -7.08
CA LYS A 94 -14.32 -3.77 -8.26
C LYS A 94 -14.15 -2.38 -8.87
N PHE A 95 -12.90 -1.95 -8.96
CA PHE A 95 -12.56 -0.66 -9.54
C PHE A 95 -12.41 -0.81 -11.05
N LYS A 96 -13.12 0.01 -11.81
CA LYS A 96 -13.06 -0.04 -13.27
C LYS A 96 -11.85 0.73 -13.76
N ILE A 97 -10.95 0.04 -14.47
CA ILE A 97 -9.83 0.66 -15.15
C ILE A 97 -10.17 0.76 -16.63
N LEU A 98 -10.09 1.97 -17.17
CA LEU A 98 -10.35 2.22 -18.57
C LEU A 98 -9.06 2.07 -19.39
N PRO A 99 -9.16 1.77 -20.71
CA PRO A 99 -7.96 1.73 -21.54
C PRO A 99 -7.18 3.04 -21.44
N GLY A 100 -5.86 2.93 -21.38
CA GLY A 100 -4.99 4.08 -21.27
C GLY A 100 -4.03 3.95 -20.10
N LYS A 101 -3.48 5.06 -19.68
CA LYS A 101 -2.48 5.09 -18.63
C LYS A 101 -3.11 4.95 -17.25
N PHE A 102 -2.52 4.08 -16.45
CA PHE A 102 -2.85 3.91 -15.04
C PHE A 102 -1.62 4.26 -14.21
N GLU A 103 -1.81 5.07 -13.18
CA GLU A 103 -0.73 5.47 -12.28
C GLU A 103 -1.22 5.37 -10.84
N PHE A 104 -0.43 4.74 -9.98
CA PHE A 104 -0.71 4.60 -8.56
C PHE A 104 0.44 5.20 -7.76
N ARG A 105 0.10 5.98 -6.75
CA ARG A 105 1.09 6.55 -5.84
C ARG A 105 0.68 6.28 -4.42
N ALA A 106 1.66 6.07 -3.56
CA ALA A 106 1.43 5.83 -2.13
C ALA A 106 2.51 6.50 -1.30
N LYS A 107 2.09 7.08 -0.19
CA LYS A 107 3.00 7.61 0.82
C LYS A 107 2.42 7.35 2.19
N HIS A 108 3.29 7.27 3.20
CA HIS A 108 2.82 7.09 4.56
C HIS A 108 2.55 8.45 5.22
N ALA A 109 1.73 8.41 6.28
CA ALA A 109 1.32 9.63 6.98
C ALA A 109 1.21 9.41 8.48
N ILE A 110 2.04 8.53 9.05
CA ILE A 110 2.00 8.20 10.48
C ILE A 110 2.41 9.40 11.33
N ARG A 111 1.69 9.61 12.43
CA ARG A 111 2.03 10.55 13.49
C ARG A 111 1.87 9.87 14.83
N TYR A 112 2.66 10.27 15.80
CA TYR A 112 2.41 9.88 17.17
C TYR A 112 1.17 10.58 17.69
N LEU A 113 0.41 9.89 18.57
CA LEU A 113 -0.82 10.45 19.12
C LEU A 113 -0.60 11.78 19.85
N ASP A 114 0.48 11.87 20.61
CA ASP A 114 0.75 13.03 21.44
C ASP A 114 1.75 13.98 20.80
N SER A 115 2.02 13.82 19.53
CA SER A 115 3.02 14.62 18.83
C SER A 115 2.37 15.37 17.68
N ILE A 116 2.70 16.63 17.57
CA ILE A 116 2.33 17.42 16.39
C ILE A 116 3.31 17.20 15.25
N THR A 117 4.44 16.53 15.53
CA THR A 117 5.46 16.28 14.54
C THR A 117 5.13 14.97 13.81
N PRO A 118 4.97 15.01 12.48
CA PRO A 118 4.75 13.78 11.72
C PRO A 118 5.97 12.86 11.81
N GLN A 119 5.72 11.56 11.77
CA GLN A 119 6.81 10.61 11.64
C GLN A 119 7.44 10.78 10.27
N ILE A 120 8.74 11.09 10.24
CA ILE A 120 9.44 11.38 8.98
C ILE A 120 9.78 10.11 8.23
N LYS A 121 10.10 9.05 8.95
CA LYS A 121 10.47 7.77 8.34
C LYS A 121 9.86 6.61 9.11
N LEU A 122 9.63 5.51 8.42
CA LEU A 122 9.13 4.28 9.03
C LEU A 122 10.18 3.20 8.85
N ASP A 123 10.82 2.83 9.97
CA ASP A 123 11.76 1.73 9.98
C ASP A 123 11.01 0.41 9.83
N GLY A 124 11.63 -0.57 9.20
CA GLY A 124 11.06 -1.89 9.09
C GLY A 124 10.18 -2.13 7.87
N ILE A 125 10.02 -1.14 7.01
CA ILE A 125 9.36 -1.34 5.73
C ILE A 125 10.43 -1.71 4.72
N LEU A 126 10.39 -2.94 4.23
CA LEU A 126 11.40 -3.44 3.29
C LEU A 126 11.04 -3.12 1.86
N ASP A 127 9.80 -3.42 1.48
CA ASP A 127 9.30 -3.21 0.14
C ASP A 127 7.87 -2.71 0.18
N VAL A 128 7.53 -1.91 -0.81
CA VAL A 128 6.17 -1.44 -1.04
C VAL A 128 5.77 -1.89 -2.44
N GLY A 129 4.66 -2.58 -2.57
CA GLY A 129 4.24 -3.12 -3.85
C GLY A 129 2.81 -2.77 -4.20
N LEU A 130 2.49 -3.01 -5.46
CA LEU A 130 1.14 -2.83 -6.00
C LEU A 130 0.73 -4.10 -6.71
N MET A 131 -0.47 -4.59 -6.40
CA MET A 131 -1.07 -5.71 -7.10
C MET A 131 -2.42 -5.26 -7.67
N VAL A 132 -2.60 -5.48 -8.96
CA VAL A 132 -3.87 -5.23 -9.63
C VAL A 132 -4.33 -6.55 -10.22
N GLU A 133 -5.51 -6.99 -9.80
CA GLU A 133 -6.06 -8.29 -10.21
C GLU A 133 -7.43 -8.09 -10.85
N ASN A 134 -7.82 -9.01 -11.70
CA ASN A 134 -9.20 -9.05 -12.15
C ASN A 134 -10.09 -9.38 -10.94
N SER A 135 -11.17 -8.61 -10.80
CA SER A 135 -12.09 -8.84 -9.69
C SER A 135 -12.83 -10.15 -9.91
N ILE A 136 -12.97 -10.90 -8.83
CA ILE A 136 -13.71 -12.17 -8.83
C ILE A 136 -15.13 -11.86 -8.37
N LYS A 137 -16.09 -12.38 -9.12
CA LYS A 137 -17.49 -12.20 -8.77
C LYS A 137 -17.91 -13.05 -7.58
#